data_8426cf1efe2fbd08307b0d99efe0c754
#
_entry.id   8426cf1efe2fbd08307b0d99efe0c754
#
_cell.length_a   1.000
_cell.length_b   1.000
_cell.length_c   1.000
_cell.angle_alpha   90.00
_cell.angle_beta   90.00
_cell.angle_gamma   90.00
#
_symmetry.space_group_name_H-M   'P 1'
#
loop_
_entity.id
_entity.type
_entity.pdbx_description
1 polymer ?
#
loop_
_entity_poly.entity_id
_entity_poly.type
_entity_poly.pdbx_seq_one_letter_code
_entity_poly.pdbx_strand_id
1 'polypeptide(L)'
;MFLILAGLSCRQRVAPVEAEVRHLVSVSKPKEVLYLDRLDNRVVMAREDTVGQTMFRSFLVGLRDSVVVTDADRKREREKYLQYGMQQDWTAVVGGDSLKPVFMQEKPNLGGELRESALVFEVPRGAEADTLVYRDTYGDWGTQVFVLNAIK
;
A
#
# COMPACT_ATOMS: atom_id res chain seq x y z
N MET A 1 51.03 -31.62 29.31
CA MET A 1 49.61 -31.87 29.43
C MET A 1 48.89 -30.58 29.06
N PHE A 2 48.51 -30.44 27.79
CA PHE A 2 47.84 -29.22 27.26
C PHE A 2 46.37 -29.52 27.05
N LEU A 3 45.52 -28.83 27.80
CA LEU A 3 44.08 -28.87 27.64
C LEU A 3 43.67 -27.82 26.58
N ILE A 4 43.16 -28.30 25.44
CA ILE A 4 42.56 -27.47 24.41
C ILE A 4 41.06 -27.34 24.74
N LEU A 5 40.65 -26.16 25.20
CA LEU A 5 39.23 -25.79 25.33
C LEU A 5 38.69 -25.39 23.95
N ALA A 6 37.91 -26.29 23.35
CA ALA A 6 37.15 -25.99 22.15
C ALA A 6 35.89 -25.18 22.54
N GLY A 7 35.92 -23.86 22.25
CA GLY A 7 34.77 -22.98 22.39
C GLY A 7 33.74 -23.27 21.30
N LEU A 8 32.65 -23.91 21.67
CA LEU A 8 31.46 -24.04 20.83
C LEU A 8 30.73 -22.69 20.76
N SER A 9 31.00 -21.92 19.69
CA SER A 9 30.24 -20.75 19.36
C SER A 9 28.89 -21.16 18.74
N CYS A 10 27.85 -21.25 19.56
CA CYS A 10 26.50 -21.36 19.09
C CYS A 10 26.08 -20.04 18.42
N ARG A 11 26.28 -19.94 17.11
CA ARG A 11 25.58 -18.94 16.29
C ARG A 11 24.11 -19.35 16.21
N GLN A 12 23.28 -18.81 17.10
CA GLN A 12 21.85 -18.81 16.90
C GLN A 12 21.55 -18.02 15.62
N ARG A 13 21.23 -18.72 14.56
CA ARG A 13 20.55 -18.12 13.40
C ARG A 13 19.16 -17.73 13.88
N VAL A 14 18.99 -16.44 14.20
CA VAL A 14 17.65 -15.86 14.31
C VAL A 14 17.04 -15.98 12.92
N ALA A 15 16.08 -16.88 12.77
CA ALA A 15 15.24 -16.93 11.57
C ALA A 15 14.60 -15.53 11.41
N PRO A 16 14.58 -14.96 10.20
CA PRO A 16 13.84 -13.74 9.97
C PRO A 16 12.38 -14.04 10.34
N VAL A 17 11.87 -13.33 11.33
CA VAL A 17 10.45 -13.31 11.63
C VAL A 17 9.84 -12.62 10.42
N GLU A 18 9.29 -13.38 9.47
CA GLU A 18 8.37 -12.86 8.50
C GLU A 18 7.21 -12.28 9.32
N ALA A 19 7.22 -10.97 9.46
CA ALA A 19 6.10 -10.25 10.01
C ALA A 19 4.93 -10.56 9.08
N GLU A 20 3.96 -11.34 9.56
CA GLU A 20 2.75 -11.67 8.85
C GLU A 20 2.01 -10.34 8.62
N VAL A 21 2.19 -9.75 7.43
CA VAL A 21 1.58 -8.48 7.06
C VAL A 21 0.08 -8.76 6.93
N ARG A 22 -0.68 -8.35 7.93
CA ARG A 22 -2.14 -8.48 7.93
C ARG A 22 -2.73 -7.39 7.05
N HIS A 23 -3.04 -7.74 5.82
CA HIS A 23 -3.73 -6.84 4.92
C HIS A 23 -5.19 -6.65 5.37
N LEU A 24 -5.67 -5.41 5.36
CA LEU A 24 -7.08 -5.09 5.62
C LEU A 24 -7.96 -5.81 4.60
N VAL A 25 -7.62 -5.66 3.33
CA VAL A 25 -8.32 -6.27 2.20
C VAL A 25 -7.33 -6.56 1.10
N SER A 26 -7.51 -7.66 0.40
CA SER A 26 -6.74 -7.99 -0.79
C SER A 26 -7.61 -8.58 -1.89
N VAL A 27 -7.26 -8.29 -3.14
CA VAL A 27 -7.79 -8.92 -4.33
C VAL A 27 -6.65 -9.53 -5.10
N SER A 28 -6.80 -10.78 -5.50
CA SER A 28 -5.76 -11.53 -6.21
C SER A 28 -6.25 -12.01 -7.56
N LYS A 29 -5.39 -11.89 -8.56
CA LYS A 29 -5.47 -12.54 -9.86
C LYS A 29 -4.29 -13.51 -10.00
N PRO A 30 -4.24 -14.40 -11.01
CA PRO A 30 -3.22 -15.45 -11.09
C PRO A 30 -1.76 -14.98 -10.99
N LYS A 31 -1.46 -13.73 -11.35
CA LYS A 31 -0.10 -13.16 -11.30
C LYS A 31 -0.02 -11.80 -10.64
N GLU A 32 -1.12 -11.32 -10.09
CA GLU A 32 -1.25 -9.98 -9.56
C GLU A 32 -1.96 -10.00 -8.20
N VAL A 33 -1.55 -9.12 -7.32
CA VAL A 33 -2.21 -8.90 -6.04
C VAL A 33 -2.33 -7.40 -5.81
N LEU A 34 -3.52 -6.95 -5.48
CA LEU A 34 -3.78 -5.59 -5.01
C LEU A 34 -4.28 -5.68 -3.57
N TYR A 35 -3.62 -5.03 -2.63
CA TYR A 35 -4.01 -5.03 -1.24
C TYR A 35 -4.02 -3.63 -0.63
N LEU A 36 -4.75 -3.51 0.47
CA LEU A 36 -4.82 -2.31 1.29
C LEU A 36 -4.50 -2.65 2.73
N ASP A 37 -3.71 -1.79 3.35
CA ASP A 37 -3.48 -1.76 4.79
C ASP A 37 -3.77 -0.36 5.34
N ARG A 38 -4.10 -0.28 6.61
CA ARG A 38 -4.17 1.00 7.30
C ARG A 38 -2.75 1.49 7.59
N LEU A 39 -2.48 2.74 7.24
CA LEU A 39 -1.19 3.37 7.50
C LEU A 39 -1.34 4.41 8.61
N ASP A 40 -0.40 4.43 9.55
CA ASP A 40 -0.32 5.51 10.54
C ASP A 40 0.04 6.81 9.82
N ASN A 41 -0.78 7.84 9.99
CA ASN A 41 -0.57 9.14 9.34
C ASN A 41 0.80 9.75 9.67
N ARG A 42 1.33 9.48 10.87
CA ARG A 42 2.66 9.95 11.30
C ARG A 42 3.81 9.40 10.46
N VAL A 43 3.59 8.27 9.78
CA VAL A 43 4.57 7.68 8.85
C VAL A 43 4.65 8.47 7.54
N VAL A 44 3.52 9.07 7.13
CA VAL A 44 3.39 9.77 5.85
C VAL A 44 3.56 11.26 6.00
N MET A 45 3.01 11.81 7.07
CA MET A 45 2.93 13.25 7.30
C MET A 45 3.59 13.58 8.64
N ALA A 46 4.71 14.31 8.59
CA ALA A 46 5.43 14.76 9.80
C ALA A 46 4.67 15.85 10.59
N ARG A 47 3.34 15.94 10.42
CA ARG A 47 2.47 16.96 11.02
C ARG A 47 1.25 16.31 11.66
N GLU A 48 0.50 17.13 12.41
CA GLU A 48 -0.76 16.71 13.02
C GLU A 48 -1.75 16.13 12.00
N ASP A 49 -2.47 15.10 12.41
CA ASP A 49 -3.45 14.38 11.57
C ASP A 49 -4.67 15.23 11.22
N THR A 50 -4.80 16.42 11.78
CA THR A 50 -5.97 17.29 11.64
C THR A 50 -5.58 18.68 11.16
N VAL A 51 -6.36 19.20 10.24
CA VAL A 51 -6.27 20.58 9.76
C VAL A 51 -7.66 21.21 9.87
N GLY A 52 -7.89 22.02 10.90
CA GLY A 52 -9.18 22.68 11.13
C GLY A 52 -10.32 21.68 11.32
N GLN A 53 -11.28 21.65 10.37
CA GLN A 53 -12.46 20.76 10.38
C GLN A 53 -12.23 19.44 9.65
N THR A 54 -11.03 19.20 9.14
CA THR A 54 -10.68 17.99 8.41
C THR A 54 -9.56 17.22 9.10
N MET A 55 -9.39 15.99 8.72
CA MET A 55 -8.31 15.12 9.15
C MET A 55 -7.86 14.21 8.01
N PHE A 56 -6.66 13.68 8.13
CA PHE A 56 -6.12 12.77 7.14
C PHE A 56 -6.40 11.31 7.49
N ARG A 57 -6.66 10.51 6.47
CA ARG A 57 -6.75 9.05 6.53
C ARG A 57 -5.78 8.47 5.52
N SER A 58 -4.85 7.67 6.03
CA SER A 58 -3.77 7.11 5.22
C SER A 58 -3.91 5.60 5.10
N PHE A 59 -3.64 5.11 3.89
CA PHE A 59 -3.64 3.70 3.55
C PHE A 59 -2.33 3.34 2.84
N LEU A 60 -1.90 2.12 3.04
CA LEU A 60 -0.86 1.51 2.24
C LEU A 60 -1.53 0.72 1.12
N VAL A 61 -1.23 1.09 -0.10
CA VAL A 61 -1.63 0.33 -1.28
C VAL A 61 -0.44 -0.48 -1.74
N GLY A 62 -0.60 -1.80 -1.80
CA GLY A 62 0.40 -2.69 -2.36
C GLY A 62 -0.08 -3.31 -3.66
N LEU A 63 0.71 -3.18 -4.70
CA LEU A 63 0.49 -3.81 -6.00
C LEU A 63 1.64 -4.75 -6.32
N ARG A 64 1.35 -6.04 -6.43
CA ARG A 64 2.26 -7.00 -7.03
C ARG A 64 1.80 -7.26 -8.46
N ASP A 65 2.73 -7.05 -9.36
CA ASP A 65 2.50 -7.24 -10.77
C ASP A 65 3.69 -8.00 -11.37
N SER A 66 3.41 -9.17 -11.91
CA SER A 66 4.40 -10.00 -12.59
C SER A 66 4.27 -9.94 -14.12
N VAL A 67 3.50 -9.00 -14.64
CA VAL A 67 3.34 -8.82 -16.07
C VAL A 67 4.63 -8.27 -16.66
N VAL A 68 5.29 -9.09 -17.48
CA VAL A 68 6.49 -8.67 -18.20
C VAL A 68 6.07 -7.83 -19.40
N VAL A 69 6.33 -6.54 -19.35
CA VAL A 69 6.16 -5.63 -20.49
C VAL A 69 7.48 -5.57 -21.24
N THR A 70 7.52 -6.14 -22.45
CA THR A 70 8.72 -6.18 -23.28
C THR A 70 8.91 -4.92 -24.12
N ASP A 71 7.83 -4.23 -24.44
CA ASP A 71 7.85 -2.97 -25.19
C ASP A 71 8.27 -1.81 -24.28
N ALA A 72 9.30 -1.07 -24.71
CA ALA A 72 9.92 0.00 -23.92
C ALA A 72 8.98 1.20 -23.71
N ASP A 73 8.15 1.54 -24.68
CA ASP A 73 7.23 2.66 -24.60
C ASP A 73 6.07 2.33 -23.66
N ARG A 74 5.50 1.14 -23.77
CA ARG A 74 4.47 0.64 -22.83
C ARG A 74 5.01 0.53 -21.42
N LYS A 75 6.25 0.11 -21.25
CA LYS A 75 6.89 0.08 -19.93
C LYS A 75 6.97 1.47 -19.34
N ARG A 76 7.36 2.48 -20.11
CA ARG A 76 7.44 3.88 -19.67
C ARG A 76 6.07 4.46 -19.33
N GLU A 77 5.06 4.18 -20.14
CA GLU A 77 3.68 4.60 -19.89
C GLU A 77 3.14 3.98 -18.59
N ARG A 78 3.41 2.70 -18.37
CA ARG A 78 3.04 2.00 -17.15
C ARG A 78 3.70 2.61 -15.93
N GLU A 79 5.01 2.85 -15.96
CA GLU A 79 5.72 3.50 -14.86
C GLU A 79 5.14 4.89 -14.55
N LYS A 80 4.85 5.67 -15.58
CA LYS A 80 4.21 6.99 -15.44
C LYS A 80 2.82 6.88 -14.80
N TYR A 81 2.03 5.90 -15.22
CA TYR A 81 0.72 5.66 -14.61
C TYR A 81 0.85 5.28 -13.13
N LEU A 82 1.70 4.32 -12.79
CA LEU A 82 1.88 3.87 -11.41
C LEU A 82 2.40 4.97 -10.49
N GLN A 83 3.23 5.87 -10.99
CA GLN A 83 3.79 6.98 -10.22
C GLN A 83 2.82 8.16 -10.06
N TYR A 84 2.00 8.46 -11.07
CA TYR A 84 1.24 9.70 -11.12
C TYR A 84 -0.25 9.51 -11.46
N GLY A 85 -0.58 8.60 -12.35
CA GLY A 85 -1.94 8.39 -12.85
C GLY A 85 -2.83 7.64 -11.87
N MET A 86 -2.28 6.63 -11.21
CA MET A 86 -3.01 5.71 -10.33
C MET A 86 -3.72 6.44 -9.18
N GLN A 87 -3.20 7.57 -8.72
CA GLN A 87 -3.85 8.39 -7.69
C GLN A 87 -5.27 8.78 -8.08
N GLN A 88 -5.50 9.15 -9.34
CA GLN A 88 -6.81 9.63 -9.82
C GLN A 88 -7.86 8.52 -9.91
N ASP A 89 -7.42 7.27 -9.95
CA ASP A 89 -8.28 6.10 -10.05
C ASP A 89 -8.84 5.66 -8.69
N TRP A 90 -8.32 6.21 -7.60
CA TRP A 90 -8.82 5.97 -6.26
C TRP A 90 -9.92 6.96 -5.85
N THR A 91 -10.88 6.47 -5.07
CA THR A 91 -11.95 7.27 -4.46
C THR A 91 -12.29 6.68 -3.11
N ALA A 92 -12.39 7.51 -2.07
CA ALA A 92 -12.95 7.13 -0.78
C ALA A 92 -14.43 7.52 -0.73
N VAL A 93 -15.26 6.63 -0.19
CA VAL A 93 -16.65 6.93 0.16
C VAL A 93 -16.71 7.16 1.67
N VAL A 94 -17.19 8.33 2.06
CA VAL A 94 -17.27 8.79 3.45
C VAL A 94 -18.64 9.39 3.69
N GLY A 95 -19.49 8.70 4.45
CA GLY A 95 -20.84 9.16 4.75
C GLY A 95 -21.70 9.41 3.50
N GLY A 96 -21.44 8.70 2.41
CA GLY A 96 -22.13 8.86 1.12
C GLY A 96 -21.43 9.81 0.13
N ASP A 97 -20.49 10.62 0.58
CA ASP A 97 -19.70 11.51 -0.28
C ASP A 97 -18.50 10.78 -0.88
N SER A 98 -18.15 11.16 -2.11
CA SER A 98 -16.98 10.62 -2.83
C SER A 98 -15.83 11.61 -2.79
N LEU A 99 -14.72 11.20 -2.21
CA LEU A 99 -13.52 12.01 -2.03
C LEU A 99 -12.37 11.45 -2.85
N LYS A 100 -11.59 12.35 -3.47
CA LYS A 100 -10.35 11.99 -4.16
C LYS A 100 -9.17 12.05 -3.20
N PRO A 101 -8.11 11.24 -3.42
CA PRO A 101 -6.91 11.35 -2.61
C PRO A 101 -6.24 12.69 -2.84
N VAL A 102 -5.78 13.28 -1.75
CA VAL A 102 -4.97 14.51 -1.78
C VAL A 102 -3.52 14.22 -2.07
N PHE A 103 -3.10 12.96 -1.85
CA PHE A 103 -1.71 12.57 -1.98
C PHE A 103 -1.60 11.07 -2.25
N MET A 104 -0.67 10.71 -3.15
CA MET A 104 -0.19 9.33 -3.33
C MET A 104 1.30 9.37 -3.60
N GLN A 105 2.07 8.57 -2.88
CA GLN A 105 3.51 8.48 -3.07
C GLN A 105 3.97 7.03 -2.97
N GLU A 106 4.69 6.60 -3.98
CA GLU A 106 5.37 5.31 -3.97
C GLU A 106 6.49 5.31 -2.92
N LYS A 107 6.53 4.25 -2.13
CA LYS A 107 7.64 4.00 -1.21
C LYS A 107 8.87 3.54 -2.00
N PRO A 108 10.08 3.87 -1.54
CA PRO A 108 11.30 3.37 -2.18
C PRO A 108 11.26 1.84 -2.28
N ASN A 109 11.32 1.34 -3.50
CA ASN A 109 11.36 -0.09 -3.77
C ASN A 109 12.81 -0.54 -3.84
N LEU A 110 13.22 -1.43 -2.94
CA LEU A 110 14.58 -1.98 -2.88
C LEU A 110 14.82 -3.12 -3.90
N GLY A 111 13.96 -3.24 -4.89
CA GLY A 111 13.99 -4.27 -5.92
C GLY A 111 13.01 -5.41 -5.59
N GLY A 112 12.03 -5.60 -6.44
CA GLY A 112 11.01 -6.62 -6.28
C GLY A 112 9.78 -6.33 -7.13
N GLU A 113 8.91 -7.32 -7.24
CA GLU A 113 7.65 -7.21 -7.99
C GLU A 113 6.57 -6.44 -7.21
N LEU A 114 6.78 -6.25 -5.90
CA LEU A 114 5.83 -5.57 -5.03
C LEU A 114 6.12 -4.07 -5.00
N ARG A 115 5.13 -3.27 -5.36
CA ARG A 115 5.13 -1.82 -5.23
C ARG A 115 4.19 -1.41 -4.11
N GLU A 116 4.65 -0.56 -3.23
CA GLU A 116 3.85 -0.01 -2.16
C GLU A 116 3.77 1.50 -2.27
N SER A 117 2.57 2.04 -2.08
CA SER A 117 2.32 3.47 -2.11
C SER A 117 1.51 3.91 -0.91
N ALA A 118 1.88 5.03 -0.32
CA ALA A 118 1.03 5.71 0.65
C ALA A 118 -0.06 6.48 -0.11
N LEU A 119 -1.31 6.26 0.28
CA LEU A 119 -2.50 6.90 -0.27
C LEU A 119 -3.21 7.66 0.83
N VAL A 120 -3.41 8.97 0.66
CA VAL A 120 -3.95 9.85 1.70
C VAL A 120 -5.20 10.57 1.22
N PHE A 121 -6.22 10.52 2.05
CA PHE A 121 -7.47 11.27 1.86
C PHE A 121 -7.63 12.30 2.97
N GLU A 122 -8.15 13.46 2.62
CA GLU A 122 -8.62 14.45 3.57
C GLU A 122 -10.12 14.23 3.76
N VAL A 123 -10.53 13.96 5.00
CA VAL A 123 -11.92 13.63 5.35
C VAL A 123 -12.43 14.57 6.43
N PRO A 124 -13.75 14.74 6.61
CA PRO A 124 -14.31 15.48 7.73
C PRO A 124 -13.79 14.93 9.07
N ARG A 125 -13.55 15.81 10.03
CA ARG A 125 -13.05 15.43 11.35
C ARG A 125 -13.97 14.43 12.03
N GLY A 126 -13.38 13.33 12.51
CA GLY A 126 -14.11 12.23 13.15
C GLY A 126 -14.77 11.25 12.16
N ALA A 127 -14.68 11.51 10.85
CA ALA A 127 -15.18 10.57 9.84
C ALA A 127 -14.16 9.48 9.53
N GLU A 128 -14.68 8.34 9.11
CA GLU A 128 -13.92 7.21 8.58
C GLU A 128 -14.37 6.93 7.15
N ALA A 129 -13.48 6.40 6.34
CA ALA A 129 -13.86 5.89 5.04
C ALA A 129 -14.61 4.57 5.21
N ASP A 130 -15.78 4.48 4.61
CA ASP A 130 -16.60 3.26 4.59
C ASP A 130 -16.06 2.28 3.55
N THR A 131 -15.65 2.83 2.42
CA THR A 131 -15.25 2.07 1.23
C THR A 131 -14.18 2.83 0.47
N LEU A 132 -13.20 2.11 -0.06
CA LEU A 132 -12.31 2.61 -1.10
C LEU A 132 -12.67 1.95 -2.43
N VAL A 133 -12.70 2.74 -3.48
CA VAL A 133 -12.96 2.29 -4.84
C VAL A 133 -11.74 2.59 -5.70
N TYR A 134 -11.23 1.58 -6.35
CA TYR A 134 -10.20 1.68 -7.37
C TYR A 134 -10.80 1.39 -8.74
N ARG A 135 -10.72 2.34 -9.66
CA ARG A 135 -11.14 2.17 -11.05
C ARG A 135 -9.93 2.24 -11.94
N ASP A 136 -9.43 1.09 -12.31
CA ASP A 136 -8.24 0.98 -13.14
C ASP A 136 -8.52 1.52 -14.56
N THR A 137 -7.93 2.64 -14.88
CA THR A 137 -8.04 3.26 -16.22
C THR A 137 -6.93 2.85 -17.16
N TYR A 138 -5.91 2.16 -16.66
CA TYR A 138 -4.74 1.79 -17.45
C TYR A 138 -4.63 0.28 -17.72
N GLY A 139 -4.94 -0.53 -16.72
CA GLY A 139 -4.77 -1.98 -16.78
C GLY A 139 -6.09 -2.73 -16.94
N ASP A 140 -6.14 -3.92 -16.39
CA ASP A 140 -7.27 -4.85 -16.51
C ASP A 140 -7.92 -5.21 -15.17
N TRP A 141 -7.62 -4.45 -14.10
CA TRP A 141 -8.26 -4.63 -12.79
C TRP A 141 -9.74 -4.29 -12.80
N GLY A 142 -10.18 -3.43 -13.71
CA GLY A 142 -11.54 -2.93 -13.74
C GLY A 142 -11.85 -2.11 -12.50
N THR A 143 -13.07 -2.27 -11.95
CA THR A 143 -13.46 -1.61 -10.71
C THR A 143 -13.34 -2.58 -9.54
N GLN A 144 -12.53 -2.21 -8.54
CA GLN A 144 -12.37 -2.93 -7.29
C GLN A 144 -12.96 -2.12 -6.15
N VAL A 145 -13.76 -2.76 -5.30
CA VAL A 145 -14.44 -2.12 -4.17
C VAL A 145 -13.95 -2.77 -2.88
N PHE A 146 -13.37 -1.98 -2.01
CA PHE A 146 -12.81 -2.41 -0.73
C PHE A 146 -13.66 -1.86 0.41
N VAL A 147 -14.46 -2.72 1.04
CA VAL A 147 -15.32 -2.36 2.18
C VAL A 147 -14.50 -2.40 3.46
N LEU A 148 -14.30 -1.24 4.10
CA LEU A 148 -13.40 -1.09 5.26
C LEU A 148 -14.12 -1.34 6.59
N ASN A 149 -15.44 -1.12 6.65
CA ASN A 149 -16.22 -1.27 7.88
C ASN A 149 -16.52 -2.73 8.25
N ALA A 150 -16.26 -3.68 7.37
CA ALA A 150 -16.45 -5.11 7.63
C ALA A 150 -15.33 -5.72 8.52
N ILE A 151 -14.28 -4.95 8.80
CA ILE A 151 -13.10 -5.43 9.52
C ILE A 151 -13.12 -4.77 10.90
N LYS A 152 -13.72 -5.45 11.87
CA LYS A 152 -13.66 -5.13 13.30
C LYS A 152 -12.50 -5.88 13.95
#